data_cfaf04b2aab62ed71a338c73daf03933
#
_entry.id   cfaf04b2aab62ed71a338c73daf03933
#
_cell.length_a   1.000
_cell.length_b   1.000
_cell.length_c   1.000
_cell.angle_alpha   90.00
_cell.angle_beta   90.00
_cell.angle_gamma   90.00
#
_symmetry.space_group_name_H-M   'P 1'
#
loop_
_entity.id
_entity.type
_entity.pdbx_description
1 polymer ?
#
loop_
_entity_poly.entity_id
_entity_poly.type
_entity_poly.pdbx_seq_one_letter_code
_entity_poly.pdbx_strand_id
1 'polypeptide(L)'
;MNNNKLHALFNDKLIWITGASSGIGEQLCYDLSKLGARLILSARRSDELERVKNACAQPEKHLILPLDMLQEADIIAAADKVNSQFGAVDYLFNNAGITQRSLINETETDIYRKVMELNYFAQVTLTRQVLPGMLARGEGHIVTTSSIAGLIGIPYRSAYCSSKHAIIGFMDSLRSEVHDKGLRVTTLCPGFVRTNIIETARREGTAQEKVEDTVIKNGMSVEAAIAQVLDAVANEKEQVVIAEGKEGMGPIIKRFFPSIIYKMVRKMALT
;
A
#
# COMPACT_ATOMS: atom_id res chain seq x y z
N MET A 1 -3.30 19.60 -7.82
CA MET A 1 -2.49 20.30 -6.79
C MET A 1 -1.33 21.03 -7.43
N ASN A 2 -0.80 22.12 -6.82
CA ASN A 2 0.32 22.87 -7.39
C ASN A 2 1.63 22.06 -7.22
N ASN A 3 2.35 21.78 -8.31
CA ASN A 3 3.61 21.05 -8.31
C ASN A 3 4.67 21.67 -7.38
N ASN A 4 4.66 22.98 -7.20
CA ASN A 4 5.58 23.68 -6.29
C ASN A 4 5.34 23.29 -4.82
N LYS A 5 4.07 23.08 -4.40
CA LYS A 5 3.74 22.61 -3.04
C LYS A 5 4.24 21.19 -2.81
N LEU A 6 4.03 20.29 -3.79
CA LEU A 6 4.52 18.92 -3.70
C LEU A 6 6.05 18.86 -3.67
N HIS A 7 6.71 19.62 -4.53
CA HIS A 7 8.16 19.69 -4.53
C HIS A 7 8.71 20.18 -3.18
N ALA A 8 8.16 21.25 -2.62
CA ALA A 8 8.57 21.75 -1.30
C ALA A 8 8.39 20.71 -0.18
N LEU A 9 7.37 19.83 -0.29
CA LEU A 9 7.08 18.82 0.71
C LEU A 9 8.02 17.61 0.63
N PHE A 10 8.40 17.17 -0.58
CA PHE A 10 9.11 15.91 -0.78
C PHE A 10 10.60 16.09 -1.14
N ASN A 11 11.03 17.31 -1.51
CA ASN A 11 12.43 17.54 -1.88
C ASN A 11 13.39 17.19 -0.74
N ASP A 12 14.42 16.40 -1.06
CA ASP A 12 15.43 15.85 -0.14
C ASP A 12 14.89 14.97 1.01
N LYS A 13 13.58 14.72 1.07
CA LYS A 13 13.00 13.79 2.05
C LYS A 13 13.40 12.35 1.76
N LEU A 14 13.74 11.60 2.81
CA LEU A 14 14.03 10.18 2.74
C LEU A 14 12.74 9.37 2.82
N ILE A 15 12.41 8.67 1.74
CA ILE A 15 11.13 7.95 1.59
C ILE A 15 11.40 6.47 1.36
N TRP A 16 10.88 5.62 2.24
CA TRP A 16 10.96 4.17 2.08
C TRP A 16 9.66 3.62 1.49
N ILE A 17 9.76 2.91 0.36
CA ILE A 17 8.62 2.36 -0.37
C ILE A 17 8.75 0.84 -0.45
N THR A 18 7.82 0.11 0.14
CA THR A 18 7.72 -1.35 -0.03
C THR A 18 6.83 -1.70 -1.22
N GLY A 19 7.11 -2.84 -1.88
CA GLY A 19 6.42 -3.21 -3.13
C GLY A 19 6.75 -2.28 -4.29
N ALA A 20 7.97 -1.73 -4.31
CA ALA A 20 8.44 -0.73 -5.27
C ALA A 20 8.66 -1.27 -6.70
N SER A 21 8.60 -2.59 -6.91
CA SER A 21 8.97 -3.22 -8.19
C SER A 21 7.85 -3.24 -9.25
N SER A 22 6.63 -2.80 -8.93
CA SER A 22 5.50 -2.81 -9.88
C SER A 22 4.32 -1.95 -9.40
N GLY A 23 3.44 -1.58 -10.33
CA GLY A 23 2.14 -0.96 -10.08
C GLY A 23 2.20 0.33 -9.27
N ILE A 24 1.43 0.43 -8.20
CA ILE A 24 1.33 1.63 -7.35
C ILE A 24 2.70 2.01 -6.77
N GLY A 25 3.47 1.04 -6.26
CA GLY A 25 4.78 1.30 -5.66
C GLY A 25 5.82 1.78 -6.68
N GLU A 26 5.82 1.22 -7.88
CA GLU A 26 6.69 1.65 -9.00
C GLU A 26 6.35 3.08 -9.42
N GLN A 27 5.07 3.40 -9.63
CA GLN A 27 4.67 4.76 -10.02
C GLN A 27 4.96 5.78 -8.92
N LEU A 28 4.80 5.42 -7.64
CA LEU A 28 5.23 6.26 -6.51
C LEU A 28 6.71 6.62 -6.61
N CYS A 29 7.57 5.64 -6.96
CA CYS A 29 8.99 5.90 -7.12
C CYS A 29 9.25 6.93 -8.23
N TYR A 30 8.59 6.80 -9.37
CA TYR A 30 8.76 7.75 -10.48
C TYR A 30 8.33 9.16 -10.12
N ASP A 31 7.17 9.31 -9.49
CA ASP A 31 6.62 10.63 -9.24
C ASP A 31 7.29 11.32 -8.04
N LEU A 32 7.62 10.58 -6.98
CA LEU A 32 8.36 11.12 -5.84
C LEU A 32 9.81 11.49 -6.21
N SER A 33 10.47 10.71 -7.08
CA SER A 33 11.82 11.05 -7.56
C SER A 33 11.83 12.36 -8.36
N LYS A 34 10.81 12.62 -9.19
CA LYS A 34 10.64 13.90 -9.91
C LYS A 34 10.42 15.09 -8.96
N LEU A 35 9.90 14.82 -7.76
CA LEU A 35 9.73 15.81 -6.70
C LEU A 35 10.98 16.00 -5.83
N GLY A 36 12.11 15.40 -6.21
CA GLY A 36 13.41 15.56 -5.53
C GLY A 36 13.61 14.67 -4.30
N ALA A 37 12.72 13.71 -4.05
CA ALA A 37 12.86 12.79 -2.92
C ALA A 37 14.04 11.83 -3.08
N ARG A 38 14.63 11.40 -1.96
CA ARG A 38 15.59 10.31 -1.87
C ARG A 38 14.82 9.04 -1.51
N LEU A 39 14.92 8.00 -2.33
CA LEU A 39 14.08 6.82 -2.20
C LEU A 39 14.87 5.60 -1.72
N ILE A 40 14.24 4.80 -0.84
CA ILE A 40 14.63 3.42 -0.55
C ILE A 40 13.54 2.53 -1.18
N LEU A 41 13.93 1.81 -2.23
CA LEU A 41 13.04 0.94 -2.98
C LEU A 41 13.18 -0.49 -2.46
N SER A 42 12.11 -1.06 -1.92
CA SER A 42 12.11 -2.44 -1.40
C SER A 42 11.08 -3.32 -2.09
N ALA A 43 11.54 -4.47 -2.54
CA ALA A 43 10.78 -5.62 -3.03
C ALA A 43 11.72 -6.83 -3.10
N ARG A 44 11.21 -8.02 -3.43
CA ARG A 44 12.02 -9.25 -3.51
C ARG A 44 12.96 -9.30 -4.73
N ARG A 45 12.51 -8.74 -5.87
CA ARG A 45 13.21 -8.85 -7.17
C ARG A 45 14.18 -7.68 -7.35
N SER A 46 15.48 -7.96 -7.20
CA SER A 46 16.52 -6.94 -7.32
C SER A 46 16.63 -6.36 -8.73
N ASP A 47 16.47 -7.17 -9.76
CA ASP A 47 16.49 -6.78 -11.17
C ASP A 47 15.39 -5.75 -11.48
N GLU A 48 14.19 -6.00 -10.98
CA GLU A 48 13.07 -5.07 -11.14
C GLU A 48 13.26 -3.77 -10.33
N LEU A 49 13.86 -3.86 -9.15
CA LEU A 49 14.20 -2.67 -8.36
C LEU A 49 15.25 -1.81 -9.08
N GLU A 50 16.26 -2.42 -9.72
CA GLU A 50 17.23 -1.70 -10.53
C GLU A 50 16.57 -1.09 -11.77
N ARG A 51 15.67 -1.79 -12.44
CA ARG A 51 14.90 -1.24 -13.57
C ARG A 51 14.13 0.01 -13.16
N VAL A 52 13.39 -0.07 -12.03
CA VAL A 52 12.61 1.07 -11.52
C VAL A 52 13.50 2.22 -11.11
N LYS A 53 14.56 1.95 -10.34
CA LYS A 53 15.53 2.97 -9.90
C LYS A 53 16.13 3.71 -11.09
N ASN A 54 16.57 2.99 -12.14
CA ASN A 54 17.19 3.58 -13.31
C ASN A 54 16.22 4.42 -14.15
N ALA A 55 14.91 4.21 -14.03
CA ALA A 55 13.87 5.02 -14.65
C ALA A 55 13.41 6.20 -13.78
N CYS A 56 13.85 6.30 -12.53
CA CYS A 56 13.59 7.44 -11.64
C CYS A 56 14.44 8.66 -12.05
N ALA A 57 13.98 9.85 -11.67
CA ALA A 57 14.81 11.05 -11.75
C ALA A 57 15.96 10.96 -10.73
N GLN A 58 17.19 11.30 -11.13
CA GLN A 58 18.39 11.24 -10.27
C GLN A 58 18.62 9.87 -9.61
N PRO A 59 18.77 8.79 -10.41
CA PRO A 59 18.83 7.41 -9.91
C PRO A 59 19.98 7.18 -8.92
N GLU A 60 21.04 7.97 -8.98
CA GLU A 60 22.17 7.91 -8.04
C GLU A 60 21.79 8.29 -6.60
N LYS A 61 20.69 9.00 -6.40
CA LYS A 61 20.18 9.37 -5.06
C LYS A 61 19.34 8.27 -4.41
N HIS A 62 19.04 7.20 -5.12
CA HIS A 62 18.13 6.16 -4.65
C HIS A 62 18.87 4.89 -4.29
N LEU A 63 18.40 4.23 -3.23
CA LEU A 63 18.90 2.95 -2.75
C LEU A 63 17.90 1.84 -3.12
N ILE A 64 18.38 0.74 -3.68
CA ILE A 64 17.61 -0.50 -3.68
C ILE A 64 17.94 -1.28 -2.41
N LEU A 65 16.91 -1.82 -1.79
CA LEU A 65 17.01 -2.67 -0.60
C LEU A 65 16.11 -3.89 -0.80
N PRO A 66 16.64 -4.96 -1.43
CA PRO A 66 15.89 -6.20 -1.61
C PRO A 66 15.40 -6.73 -0.27
N LEU A 67 14.11 -7.06 -0.21
CA LEU A 67 13.46 -7.42 1.04
C LEU A 67 12.31 -8.41 0.77
N ASP A 68 12.34 -9.57 1.42
CA ASP A 68 11.19 -10.45 1.49
C ASP A 68 10.35 -10.10 2.73
N MET A 69 9.22 -9.45 2.49
CA MET A 69 8.30 -9.06 3.55
C MET A 69 7.59 -10.26 4.23
N LEU A 70 7.77 -11.50 3.76
CA LEU A 70 7.29 -12.71 4.45
C LEU A 70 8.28 -13.20 5.51
N GLN A 71 9.47 -12.63 5.59
CA GLN A 71 10.51 -12.99 6.56
C GLN A 71 10.67 -11.86 7.59
N GLU A 72 10.17 -12.05 8.80
CA GLU A 72 10.23 -11.02 9.86
C GLU A 72 11.67 -10.62 10.16
N ALA A 73 12.60 -11.58 10.19
CA ALA A 73 14.02 -11.31 10.42
C ALA A 73 14.63 -10.38 9.36
N ASP A 74 14.24 -10.55 8.09
CA ASP A 74 14.71 -9.70 6.99
C ASP A 74 14.16 -8.27 7.14
N ILE A 75 12.91 -8.11 7.59
CA ILE A 75 12.31 -6.80 7.85
C ILE A 75 13.08 -6.06 8.94
N ILE A 76 13.39 -6.75 10.04
CA ILE A 76 14.14 -6.17 11.17
C ILE A 76 15.54 -5.78 10.71
N ALA A 77 16.26 -6.68 10.05
CA ALA A 77 17.61 -6.41 9.55
C ALA A 77 17.64 -5.25 8.53
N ALA A 78 16.64 -5.16 7.65
CA ALA A 78 16.51 -4.06 6.71
C ALA A 78 16.27 -2.73 7.42
N ALA A 79 15.42 -2.71 8.44
CA ALA A 79 15.12 -1.51 9.22
C ALA A 79 16.35 -1.06 10.03
N ASP A 80 17.08 -1.98 10.66
CA ASP A 80 18.33 -1.69 11.38
C ASP A 80 19.38 -1.09 10.44
N LYS A 81 19.49 -1.63 9.23
CA LYS A 81 20.40 -1.09 8.21
C LYS A 81 20.00 0.34 7.81
N VAL A 82 18.73 0.60 7.56
CA VAL A 82 18.24 1.94 7.20
C VAL A 82 18.47 2.91 8.34
N ASN A 83 18.08 2.55 9.57
CA ASN A 83 18.22 3.40 10.74
C ASN A 83 19.70 3.72 11.05
N SER A 84 20.60 2.77 10.89
CA SER A 84 22.03 2.98 11.15
C SER A 84 22.71 3.84 10.08
N GLN A 85 22.31 3.71 8.81
CA GLN A 85 22.95 4.41 7.69
C GLN A 85 22.38 5.81 7.42
N PHE A 86 21.09 5.99 7.63
CA PHE A 86 20.36 7.19 7.22
C PHE A 86 19.61 7.87 8.36
N GLY A 87 19.48 7.21 9.52
CA GLY A 87 18.59 7.67 10.59
C GLY A 87 17.12 7.41 10.27
N ALA A 88 16.23 8.17 10.90
CA ALA A 88 14.79 8.02 10.70
C ALA A 88 14.38 8.46 9.29
N VAL A 89 13.60 7.62 8.60
CA VAL A 89 12.95 8.00 7.34
C VAL A 89 11.91 9.10 7.58
N ASP A 90 11.69 9.95 6.58
CA ASP A 90 10.65 11.00 6.65
C ASP A 90 9.27 10.41 6.34
N TYR A 91 9.22 9.51 5.35
CA TYR A 91 7.99 8.82 4.95
C TYR A 91 8.23 7.32 4.85
N LEU A 92 7.30 6.53 5.38
CA LEU A 92 7.20 5.09 5.13
C LEU A 92 5.93 4.82 4.30
N PHE A 93 6.08 4.31 3.08
CA PHE A 93 4.98 3.78 2.29
C PHE A 93 4.91 2.25 2.43
N ASN A 94 4.05 1.78 3.30
CA ASN A 94 3.64 0.38 3.42
C ASN A 94 2.71 0.04 2.26
N ASN A 95 3.29 -0.26 1.10
CA ASN A 95 2.54 -0.53 -0.12
C ASN A 95 2.61 -1.99 -0.56
N ALA A 96 3.59 -2.77 -0.13
CA ALA A 96 3.70 -4.19 -0.44
C ALA A 96 2.43 -4.94 -0.04
N GLY A 97 1.97 -5.84 -0.91
CA GLY A 97 0.80 -6.66 -0.64
C GLY A 97 0.47 -7.62 -1.78
N ILE A 98 -0.29 -8.65 -1.45
CA ILE A 98 -0.84 -9.61 -2.41
C ILE A 98 -2.34 -9.70 -2.26
N THR A 99 -3.03 -10.17 -3.29
CA THR A 99 -4.45 -10.48 -3.25
C THR A 99 -4.69 -11.99 -3.29
N GLN A 100 -5.87 -12.42 -2.86
CA GLN A 100 -6.38 -13.77 -3.05
C GLN A 100 -7.64 -13.69 -3.93
N ARG A 101 -7.84 -14.70 -4.80
CA ARG A 101 -9.03 -14.81 -5.61
C ARG A 101 -9.46 -16.28 -5.78
N SER A 102 -10.29 -16.72 -4.87
CA SER A 102 -10.92 -18.05 -4.83
C SER A 102 -12.13 -18.03 -3.91
N LEU A 103 -13.01 -19.00 -4.01
CA LEU A 103 -14.12 -19.18 -3.06
C LEU A 103 -13.59 -19.54 -1.68
N ILE A 104 -14.39 -19.24 -0.64
CA ILE A 104 -13.99 -19.52 0.75
C ILE A 104 -13.73 -21.01 0.98
N ASN A 105 -14.59 -21.87 0.44
CA ASN A 105 -14.48 -23.33 0.56
C ASN A 105 -13.38 -23.94 -0.32
N GLU A 106 -12.79 -23.17 -1.23
CA GLU A 106 -11.72 -23.59 -2.12
C GLU A 106 -10.37 -22.97 -1.74
N THR A 107 -10.36 -22.09 -0.75
CA THR A 107 -9.15 -21.38 -0.32
C THR A 107 -8.48 -22.12 0.82
N GLU A 108 -7.28 -22.64 0.58
CA GLU A 108 -6.47 -23.31 1.59
C GLU A 108 -6.12 -22.35 2.74
N THR A 109 -6.07 -22.90 3.97
CA THR A 109 -5.78 -22.10 5.18
C THR A 109 -4.43 -21.37 5.10
N ASP A 110 -3.46 -21.98 4.45
CA ASP A 110 -2.12 -21.36 4.29
C ASP A 110 -2.14 -20.13 3.39
N ILE A 111 -3.08 -20.03 2.44
CA ILE A 111 -3.29 -18.81 1.67
C ILE A 111 -3.78 -17.68 2.58
N TYR A 112 -4.71 -17.95 3.52
CA TYR A 112 -5.14 -16.97 4.52
C TYR A 112 -3.96 -16.49 5.37
N ARG A 113 -3.12 -17.41 5.84
CA ARG A 113 -1.92 -17.07 6.62
C ARG A 113 -0.95 -16.23 5.83
N LYS A 114 -0.62 -16.66 4.60
CA LYS A 114 0.30 -15.93 3.70
C LYS A 114 -0.18 -14.51 3.40
N VAL A 115 -1.48 -14.33 3.12
CA VAL A 115 -2.07 -13.02 2.84
C VAL A 115 -2.06 -12.13 4.09
N MET A 116 -2.39 -12.69 5.26
CA MET A 116 -2.31 -11.98 6.54
C MET A 116 -0.87 -11.61 6.89
N GLU A 117 0.07 -12.51 6.69
CA GLU A 117 1.49 -12.28 6.95
C GLU A 117 2.00 -11.07 6.16
N LEU A 118 1.82 -11.07 4.84
CA LEU A 118 2.34 -10.00 4.00
C LEU A 118 1.56 -8.68 4.15
N ASN A 119 0.22 -8.75 4.16
CA ASN A 119 -0.60 -7.54 4.10
C ASN A 119 -0.81 -6.87 5.46
N TYR A 120 -0.55 -7.59 6.56
CA TYR A 120 -0.77 -7.10 7.91
C TYR A 120 0.48 -7.21 8.76
N PHE A 121 0.94 -8.41 9.14
CA PHE A 121 2.03 -8.59 10.10
C PHE A 121 3.34 -7.95 9.62
N ALA A 122 3.72 -8.15 8.37
CA ALA A 122 4.91 -7.52 7.80
C ALA A 122 4.89 -6.00 7.87
N GLN A 123 3.74 -5.39 7.58
CA GLN A 123 3.57 -3.94 7.66
C GLN A 123 3.58 -3.44 9.10
N VAL A 124 3.00 -4.20 10.03
CA VAL A 124 3.07 -3.92 11.48
C VAL A 124 4.52 -3.97 11.95
N THR A 125 5.26 -5.04 11.61
CA THR A 125 6.65 -5.19 11.99
C THR A 125 7.49 -4.03 11.46
N LEU A 126 7.43 -3.72 10.16
CA LEU A 126 8.21 -2.62 9.59
C LEU A 126 7.84 -1.26 10.21
N THR A 127 6.54 -1.00 10.42
CA THR A 127 6.07 0.22 11.08
C THR A 127 6.69 0.35 12.48
N ARG A 128 6.67 -0.73 13.28
CA ARG A 128 7.25 -0.75 14.63
C ARG A 128 8.75 -0.52 14.64
N GLN A 129 9.46 -0.94 13.61
CA GLN A 129 10.92 -0.74 13.49
C GLN A 129 11.30 0.70 13.12
N VAL A 130 10.50 1.41 12.32
CA VAL A 130 10.80 2.81 11.95
C VAL A 130 10.22 3.83 12.93
N LEU A 131 9.16 3.48 13.63
CA LEU A 131 8.42 4.37 14.53
C LEU A 131 9.29 5.02 15.61
N PRO A 132 10.21 4.32 16.32
CA PRO A 132 11.04 4.94 17.36
C PRO A 132 11.87 6.11 16.85
N GLY A 133 12.46 6.00 15.65
CA GLY A 133 13.25 7.07 15.04
C GLY A 133 12.41 8.30 14.69
N MET A 134 11.20 8.09 14.15
CA MET A 134 10.26 9.17 13.88
C MET A 134 9.80 9.86 15.17
N LEU A 135 9.48 9.08 16.22
CA LEU A 135 9.06 9.62 17.53
C LEU A 135 10.18 10.44 18.18
N ALA A 136 11.42 9.97 18.14
CA ALA A 136 12.57 10.68 18.70
C ALA A 136 12.81 12.03 17.99
N ARG A 137 12.51 12.10 16.69
CA ARG A 137 12.61 13.33 15.89
C ARG A 137 11.40 14.24 16.04
N GLY A 138 10.24 13.72 16.44
CA GLY A 138 8.96 14.44 16.50
C GLY A 138 8.38 14.75 15.11
N GLU A 139 8.83 14.04 14.05
CA GLU A 139 8.38 14.23 12.67
C GLU A 139 8.43 12.89 11.92
N GLY A 140 7.42 12.62 11.10
CA GLY A 140 7.34 11.46 10.24
C GLY A 140 5.93 11.20 9.74
N HIS A 141 5.82 10.53 8.59
CA HIS A 141 4.53 10.20 7.99
C HIS A 141 4.49 8.74 7.56
N ILE A 142 3.60 7.97 8.15
CA ILE A 142 3.35 6.58 7.79
C ILE A 142 2.14 6.51 6.87
N VAL A 143 2.35 6.05 5.64
CA VAL A 143 1.34 5.93 4.59
C VAL A 143 1.14 4.45 4.30
N THR A 144 -0.08 3.95 4.44
CA THR A 144 -0.36 2.52 4.28
C THR A 144 -1.42 2.27 3.22
N THR A 145 -1.10 1.41 2.27
CA THR A 145 -2.01 0.98 1.21
C THR A 145 -2.91 -0.16 1.69
N SER A 146 -4.14 0.19 2.07
CA SER A 146 -5.23 -0.76 2.26
C SER A 146 -5.96 -1.00 0.93
N SER A 147 -7.29 -0.92 0.91
CA SER A 147 -8.16 -1.05 -0.27
C SER A 147 -9.59 -0.68 0.11
N ILE A 148 -10.46 -0.40 -0.86
CA ILE A 148 -11.91 -0.45 -0.67
C ILE A 148 -12.33 -1.82 -0.10
N ALA A 149 -11.63 -2.89 -0.44
CA ALA A 149 -11.81 -4.23 0.14
C ALA A 149 -11.49 -4.30 1.65
N GLY A 150 -10.80 -3.31 2.21
CA GLY A 150 -10.64 -3.12 3.66
C GLY A 150 -11.82 -2.41 4.32
N LEU A 151 -12.77 -1.90 3.53
CA LEU A 151 -13.98 -1.23 3.99
C LEU A 151 -15.24 -2.04 3.66
N ILE A 152 -15.19 -2.88 2.62
CA ILE A 152 -16.31 -3.70 2.13
C ILE A 152 -15.81 -5.12 1.89
N GLY A 153 -16.56 -6.15 2.34
CA GLY A 153 -16.29 -7.53 1.95
C GLY A 153 -16.74 -7.77 0.50
N ILE A 154 -15.88 -8.39 -0.30
CA ILE A 154 -16.11 -8.66 -1.73
C ILE A 154 -16.00 -10.17 -1.97
N PRO A 155 -16.86 -10.79 -2.81
CA PRO A 155 -16.77 -12.20 -3.17
C PRO A 155 -15.38 -12.56 -3.71
N TYR A 156 -14.98 -13.79 -3.54
CA TYR A 156 -13.70 -14.36 -3.99
C TYR A 156 -12.44 -13.74 -3.37
N ARG A 157 -12.56 -12.85 -2.38
CA ARG A 157 -11.44 -12.10 -1.79
C ARG A 157 -11.45 -12.10 -0.26
N SER A 158 -11.91 -13.19 0.35
CA SER A 158 -12.10 -13.26 1.80
C SER A 158 -10.81 -13.01 2.59
N ALA A 159 -9.70 -13.68 2.25
CA ALA A 159 -8.41 -13.46 2.90
C ALA A 159 -7.89 -12.03 2.67
N TYR A 160 -8.02 -11.53 1.45
CA TYR A 160 -7.62 -10.16 1.11
C TYR A 160 -8.44 -9.12 1.87
N CYS A 161 -9.77 -9.24 1.86
CA CYS A 161 -10.65 -8.34 2.59
C CYS A 161 -10.32 -8.33 4.09
N SER A 162 -10.14 -9.51 4.70
CA SER A 162 -9.78 -9.63 6.11
C SER A 162 -8.47 -8.92 6.43
N SER A 163 -7.43 -9.14 5.63
CA SER A 163 -6.12 -8.49 5.84
C SER A 163 -6.18 -6.96 5.70
N LYS A 164 -6.98 -6.48 4.73
CA LYS A 164 -7.11 -5.03 4.49
C LYS A 164 -8.02 -4.33 5.51
N HIS A 165 -8.97 -5.05 6.15
CA HIS A 165 -9.69 -4.56 7.33
C HIS A 165 -8.76 -4.51 8.56
N ALA A 166 -7.95 -5.55 8.78
CA ALA A 166 -7.04 -5.63 9.91
C ALA A 166 -6.03 -4.46 9.92
N ILE A 167 -5.42 -4.15 8.76
CA ILE A 167 -4.44 -3.06 8.70
C ILE A 167 -5.08 -1.68 8.90
N ILE A 168 -6.34 -1.46 8.51
CA ILE A 168 -7.06 -0.22 8.81
C ILE A 168 -7.16 -0.03 10.33
N GLY A 169 -7.62 -1.07 11.06
CA GLY A 169 -7.75 -1.00 12.51
C GLY A 169 -6.41 -0.68 13.21
N PHE A 170 -5.31 -1.29 12.74
CA PHE A 170 -3.98 -0.99 13.27
C PHE A 170 -3.58 0.47 13.01
N MET A 171 -3.79 0.97 11.79
CA MET A 171 -3.43 2.36 11.44
C MET A 171 -4.30 3.39 12.17
N ASP A 172 -5.56 3.09 12.45
CA ASP A 172 -6.44 3.96 13.24
C ASP A 172 -5.96 4.06 14.69
N SER A 173 -5.54 2.94 15.29
CA SER A 173 -4.94 2.92 16.62
C SER A 173 -3.62 3.71 16.66
N LEU A 174 -2.72 3.42 15.72
CA LEU A 174 -1.43 4.12 15.60
C LEU A 174 -1.63 5.64 15.47
N ARG A 175 -2.55 6.07 14.62
CA ARG A 175 -2.86 7.50 14.39
C ARG A 175 -3.23 8.19 15.71
N SER A 176 -4.07 7.54 16.50
CA SER A 176 -4.50 8.07 17.79
C SER A 176 -3.36 8.16 18.81
N GLU A 177 -2.41 7.20 18.78
CA GLU A 177 -1.27 7.15 19.69
C GLU A 177 -0.18 8.19 19.39
N VAL A 178 -0.05 8.61 18.10
CA VAL A 178 1.09 9.43 17.66
C VAL A 178 0.72 10.84 17.21
N HIS A 179 -0.56 11.19 17.18
CA HIS A 179 -1.05 12.48 16.69
C HIS A 179 -0.36 13.67 17.41
N ASP A 180 -0.37 13.65 18.73
CA ASP A 180 0.21 14.70 19.56
C ASP A 180 1.74 14.67 19.63
N LYS A 181 2.36 13.67 18.96
CA LYS A 181 3.82 13.49 18.90
C LYS A 181 4.43 14.01 17.59
N GLY A 182 3.66 14.75 16.80
CA GLY A 182 4.11 15.36 15.55
C GLY A 182 4.12 14.42 14.35
N LEU A 183 3.66 13.17 14.49
CA LEU A 183 3.61 12.21 13.38
C LEU A 183 2.26 12.23 12.67
N ARG A 184 2.28 11.80 11.41
CA ARG A 184 1.08 11.66 10.58
C ARG A 184 0.90 10.21 10.12
N VAL A 185 -0.36 9.78 10.00
CA VAL A 185 -0.72 8.43 9.53
C VAL A 185 -1.83 8.56 8.51
N THR A 186 -1.56 8.16 7.27
CA THR A 186 -2.53 8.14 6.17
C THR A 186 -2.81 6.70 5.74
N THR A 187 -4.09 6.33 5.72
CA THR A 187 -4.56 5.04 5.19
C THR A 187 -5.18 5.26 3.82
N LEU A 188 -4.56 4.69 2.78
CA LEU A 188 -5.05 4.74 1.42
C LEU A 188 -5.97 3.55 1.17
N CYS A 189 -7.17 3.78 0.62
CA CYS A 189 -8.13 2.75 0.27
C CYS A 189 -8.41 2.78 -1.25
N PRO A 190 -7.46 2.27 -2.08
CA PRO A 190 -7.69 2.20 -3.52
C PRO A 190 -8.87 1.31 -3.89
N GLY A 191 -9.63 1.73 -4.90
CA GLY A 191 -10.56 0.91 -5.63
C GLY A 191 -9.86 0.06 -6.68
N PHE A 192 -10.45 -0.01 -7.88
CA PHE A 192 -9.85 -0.75 -8.98
C PHE A 192 -8.82 0.10 -9.72
N VAL A 193 -7.54 -0.24 -9.54
CA VAL A 193 -6.40 0.39 -10.22
C VAL A 193 -5.77 -0.63 -11.17
N ARG A 194 -5.49 -0.23 -12.40
CA ARG A 194 -4.88 -1.09 -13.43
C ARG A 194 -3.45 -1.44 -13.06
N THR A 195 -3.27 -2.57 -12.40
CA THR A 195 -1.98 -3.12 -11.96
C THR A 195 -1.89 -4.61 -12.27
N ASN A 196 -0.70 -5.16 -12.17
CA ASN A 196 -0.46 -6.60 -12.35
C ASN A 196 -0.72 -7.42 -11.06
N ILE A 197 -1.54 -6.93 -10.13
CA ILE A 197 -1.76 -7.59 -8.84
C ILE A 197 -2.36 -9.00 -8.98
N ILE A 198 -3.24 -9.22 -9.96
CA ILE A 198 -3.83 -10.55 -10.23
C ILE A 198 -2.79 -11.48 -10.82
N GLU A 199 -1.97 -11.01 -11.74
CA GLU A 199 -0.87 -11.80 -12.31
C GLU A 199 0.13 -12.19 -11.23
N THR A 200 0.42 -11.28 -10.31
CA THR A 200 1.24 -11.58 -9.13
C THR A 200 0.57 -12.64 -8.26
N ALA A 201 -0.74 -12.54 -8.00
CA ALA A 201 -1.48 -13.52 -7.21
C ALA A 201 -1.47 -14.92 -7.84
N ARG A 202 -1.54 -15.03 -9.17
CA ARG A 202 -1.40 -16.31 -9.88
C ARG A 202 -0.01 -16.92 -9.68
N ARG A 203 1.05 -16.14 -9.88
CA ARG A 203 2.43 -16.58 -9.64
C ARG A 203 2.68 -16.99 -8.19
N GLU A 204 2.02 -16.34 -7.24
CA GLU A 204 2.11 -16.65 -5.80
C GLU A 204 1.20 -17.82 -5.38
N GLY A 205 0.41 -18.39 -6.28
CA GLY A 205 -0.53 -19.46 -5.98
C GLY A 205 -1.74 -19.03 -5.13
N THR A 206 -2.03 -17.73 -5.05
CA THR A 206 -3.15 -17.18 -4.25
C THR A 206 -4.37 -16.83 -5.10
N ALA A 207 -4.34 -17.06 -6.41
CA ALA A 207 -5.47 -16.91 -7.32
C ALA A 207 -5.55 -18.08 -8.30
N GLN A 208 -6.77 -18.50 -8.64
CA GLN A 208 -7.01 -19.53 -9.64
C GLN A 208 -6.70 -19.02 -11.05
N GLU A 209 -6.12 -19.87 -11.93
CA GLU A 209 -5.66 -19.49 -13.27
C GLU A 209 -6.76 -18.97 -14.21
N LYS A 210 -8.00 -19.44 -14.05
CA LYS A 210 -9.11 -19.20 -14.99
C LYS A 210 -9.88 -17.91 -14.76
N VAL A 211 -9.58 -17.13 -13.73
CA VAL A 211 -10.39 -15.95 -13.40
C VAL A 211 -9.79 -14.70 -14.02
N GLU A 212 -10.36 -14.21 -15.10
CA GLU A 212 -10.09 -12.88 -15.62
C GLU A 212 -10.74 -11.82 -14.72
N ASP A 213 -9.97 -10.82 -14.29
CA ASP A 213 -10.50 -9.69 -13.56
C ASP A 213 -10.68 -8.48 -14.51
N THR A 214 -11.79 -8.50 -15.25
CA THR A 214 -12.14 -7.42 -16.18
C THR A 214 -12.34 -6.08 -15.46
N VAL A 215 -12.67 -6.12 -14.17
CA VAL A 215 -12.89 -4.92 -13.36
C VAL A 215 -11.57 -4.21 -13.08
N ILE A 216 -10.50 -4.93 -12.79
CA ILE A 216 -9.16 -4.32 -12.63
C ILE A 216 -8.62 -3.80 -13.96
N LYS A 217 -8.84 -4.54 -15.06
CA LYS A 217 -8.44 -4.07 -16.40
C LYS A 217 -9.10 -2.73 -16.78
N ASN A 218 -10.33 -2.52 -16.35
CA ASN A 218 -11.11 -1.29 -16.60
C ASN A 218 -11.00 -0.25 -15.47
N GLY A 219 -10.18 -0.49 -14.47
CA GLY A 219 -9.95 0.42 -13.35
C GLY A 219 -9.23 1.72 -13.77
N MET A 220 -9.11 2.63 -12.82
CA MET A 220 -8.36 3.88 -13.02
C MET A 220 -6.90 3.62 -13.36
N SER A 221 -6.23 4.55 -14.04
CA SER A 221 -4.81 4.43 -14.31
C SER A 221 -3.98 4.55 -13.04
N VAL A 222 -2.77 3.99 -13.04
CA VAL A 222 -1.88 4.07 -11.88
C VAL A 222 -1.47 5.53 -11.64
N GLU A 223 -1.21 6.28 -12.70
CA GLU A 223 -0.85 7.71 -12.65
C GLU A 223 -1.97 8.54 -11.99
N ALA A 224 -3.22 8.32 -12.38
CA ALA A 224 -4.37 9.01 -11.77
C ALA A 224 -4.51 8.63 -10.28
N ALA A 225 -4.26 7.37 -9.93
CA ALA A 225 -4.27 6.92 -8.54
C ALA A 225 -3.18 7.63 -7.73
N ILE A 226 -1.95 7.71 -8.24
CA ILE A 226 -0.83 8.36 -7.54
C ILE A 226 -1.06 9.86 -7.40
N ALA A 227 -1.66 10.53 -8.37
CA ALA A 227 -2.04 11.93 -8.22
C ALA A 227 -2.97 12.16 -7.01
N GLN A 228 -3.95 11.26 -6.79
CA GLN A 228 -4.83 11.30 -5.60
C GLN A 228 -4.07 10.94 -4.31
N VAL A 229 -3.14 9.99 -4.37
CA VAL A 229 -2.30 9.61 -3.23
C VAL A 229 -1.45 10.79 -2.77
N LEU A 230 -0.73 11.44 -3.69
CA LEU A 230 0.13 12.57 -3.36
C LEU A 230 -0.69 13.76 -2.82
N ASP A 231 -1.90 14.01 -3.37
CA ASP A 231 -2.81 15.00 -2.81
C ASP A 231 -3.23 14.64 -1.37
N ALA A 232 -3.55 13.38 -1.11
CA ALA A 232 -3.95 12.93 0.21
C ALA A 232 -2.83 13.08 1.24
N VAL A 233 -1.61 12.67 0.88
CA VAL A 233 -0.43 12.78 1.75
C VAL A 233 -0.06 14.24 2.01
N ALA A 234 -0.07 15.09 0.97
CA ALA A 234 0.27 16.50 1.09
C ALA A 234 -0.77 17.33 1.88
N ASN A 235 -1.99 16.84 2.01
CA ASN A 235 -3.03 17.45 2.83
C ASN A 235 -3.26 16.66 4.13
N GLU A 236 -2.35 15.75 4.50
CA GLU A 236 -2.37 14.97 5.75
C GLU A 236 -3.71 14.26 6.00
N LYS A 237 -4.37 13.79 4.92
CA LYS A 237 -5.67 13.10 5.05
C LYS A 237 -5.47 11.79 5.81
N GLU A 238 -6.27 11.56 6.82
CA GLU A 238 -6.17 10.40 7.70
C GLU A 238 -6.54 9.09 7.01
N GLN A 239 -7.69 9.09 6.30
CA GLN A 239 -8.14 7.96 5.49
C GLN A 239 -8.75 8.48 4.19
N VAL A 240 -8.37 7.90 3.06
CA VAL A 240 -8.85 8.34 1.76
C VAL A 240 -9.18 7.17 0.83
N VAL A 241 -10.33 7.25 0.20
CA VAL A 241 -10.71 6.35 -0.90
C VAL A 241 -10.12 6.91 -2.19
N ILE A 242 -9.27 6.12 -2.85
CA ILE A 242 -8.65 6.45 -4.13
C ILE A 242 -9.45 5.74 -5.23
N ALA A 243 -10.34 6.45 -5.88
CA ALA A 243 -11.26 5.86 -6.84
C ALA A 243 -11.78 6.88 -7.84
N GLU A 244 -12.26 6.39 -8.98
CA GLU A 244 -13.01 7.15 -9.97
C GLU A 244 -14.44 6.61 -10.06
N GLY A 245 -15.41 7.53 -10.24
CA GLY A 245 -16.81 7.16 -10.43
C GLY A 245 -17.50 6.59 -9.19
N LYS A 246 -18.44 5.65 -9.41
CA LYS A 246 -19.39 5.19 -8.38
C LYS A 246 -18.77 4.24 -7.34
N GLU A 247 -17.64 3.63 -7.61
CA GLU A 247 -17.02 2.68 -6.67
C GLU A 247 -16.61 3.35 -5.35
N GLY A 248 -16.18 4.61 -5.41
CA GLY A 248 -15.85 5.41 -4.23
C GLY A 248 -17.02 5.63 -3.27
N MET A 249 -18.26 5.46 -3.72
CA MET A 249 -19.45 5.58 -2.88
C MET A 249 -19.75 4.33 -2.04
N GLY A 250 -19.20 3.19 -2.42
CA GLY A 250 -19.46 1.91 -1.75
C GLY A 250 -19.26 1.94 -0.23
N PRO A 251 -18.13 2.45 0.29
CA PRO A 251 -17.90 2.55 1.74
C PRO A 251 -18.92 3.43 2.46
N ILE A 252 -19.33 4.53 1.85
CA ILE A 252 -20.36 5.44 2.39
C ILE A 252 -21.72 4.71 2.45
N ILE A 253 -22.09 4.03 1.37
CA ILE A 253 -23.33 3.25 1.32
C ILE A 253 -23.28 2.14 2.39
N LYS A 254 -22.16 1.43 2.55
CA LYS A 254 -22.03 0.41 3.60
C LYS A 254 -22.25 0.99 4.99
N ARG A 255 -21.74 2.18 5.27
CA ARG A 255 -21.84 2.80 6.59
C ARG A 255 -23.28 3.15 6.98
N PHE A 256 -24.03 3.71 6.05
CA PHE A 256 -25.37 4.22 6.34
C PHE A 256 -26.50 3.27 5.89
N PHE A 257 -26.26 2.46 4.85
CA PHE A 257 -27.25 1.57 4.24
C PHE A 257 -26.64 0.17 3.96
N PRO A 258 -26.19 -0.57 4.99
CA PRO A 258 -25.45 -1.83 4.80
C PRO A 258 -26.24 -2.88 3.99
N SER A 259 -27.56 -2.93 4.13
CA SER A 259 -28.41 -3.86 3.37
C SER A 259 -28.37 -3.63 1.86
N ILE A 260 -28.18 -2.37 1.42
CA ILE A 260 -28.06 -2.04 0.00
C ILE A 260 -26.75 -2.60 -0.54
N ILE A 261 -25.62 -2.32 0.14
CA ILE A 261 -24.32 -2.80 -0.32
C ILE A 261 -24.26 -4.33 -0.34
N TYR A 262 -24.85 -5.03 0.66
CA TYR A 262 -24.89 -6.49 0.67
C TYR A 262 -25.66 -7.06 -0.51
N LYS A 263 -26.76 -6.42 -0.94
CA LYS A 263 -27.50 -6.80 -2.16
C LYS A 263 -26.67 -6.57 -3.43
N MET A 264 -25.95 -5.46 -3.50
CA MET A 264 -25.08 -5.15 -4.65
C MET A 264 -23.92 -6.15 -4.77
N VAL A 265 -23.24 -6.42 -3.67
CA VAL A 265 -22.07 -7.32 -3.64
C VAL A 265 -22.47 -8.78 -3.96
N ARG A 266 -23.66 -9.24 -3.55
CA ARG A 266 -24.17 -10.57 -3.95
C ARG A 266 -24.33 -10.73 -5.46
N LYS A 267 -24.71 -9.66 -6.17
CA LYS A 267 -24.81 -9.68 -7.65
C LYS A 267 -23.44 -9.83 -8.31
N MET A 268 -22.39 -9.28 -7.71
CA MET A 268 -21.01 -9.44 -8.20
C MET A 268 -20.49 -10.88 -8.09
N ALA A 269 -21.08 -11.71 -7.24
CA ALA A 269 -20.72 -13.12 -7.09
C ALA A 269 -21.33 -14.01 -8.17
N LEU A 270 -22.33 -13.52 -8.90
CA LEU A 270 -23.08 -14.26 -9.93
C LEU A 270 -22.61 -13.96 -11.36
N THR A 271 -21.74 -12.97 -11.53
CA THR A 271 -21.11 -12.58 -12.79
C THR A 271 -19.64 -12.96 -12.84
#